data_b23db12a3bfa51038df23fd44e248c8a
#
_entry.id   b23db12a3bfa51038df23fd44e248c8a
#
_cell.length_a   1.000
_cell.length_b   1.000
_cell.length_c   1.000
_cell.angle_alpha   90.00
_cell.angle_beta   90.00
_cell.angle_gamma   90.00
#
_symmetry.space_group_name_H-M   'P 1'
#
loop_
_entity.id
_entity.type
_entity.pdbx_description
1 polymer ?
#
loop_
_entity_poly.entity_id
_entity_poly.type
_entity_poly.pdbx_seq_one_letter_code
_entity_poly.pdbx_strand_id
1 'polypeptide(L)'
;ADASVRTDYYTEERECDDSDFSPVDGPTPFDGGAGWTPHSIYDYLDQHIYGQEAAKRAASMLMYHHLNGNSRNIVMAGATGCGKTEIWRTLSKKFNFIRIVNGPQLTCDGWKGSYHIKDIFTGETKETAECLVIVIDEADKLFEPSIGSGGTDFGQKIQNELLKIMDGHTLTFVDEGDRNKKITVDCSGISIVLCGSFERMLQERTEASGSIGFCQPEQEESRIAECSEGDLTQYGNVRREIAGRINQIVALNTLGAEDFEAIMESEMSPIQKIEQSHHVSLTVDKDTKRKLASDAEKSGLGCRCIRSRLQSMLDEQMFDEPDAKEYSLCYE
;
A
#
# COMPACT_ATOMS: atom_id res chain seq x y z
N ALA A 1 19.87 -10.43 -44.74
CA ALA A 1 19.63 -11.42 -43.68
C ALA A 1 19.84 -10.73 -42.34
N ASP A 2 18.78 -10.15 -41.86
CA ASP A 2 18.75 -9.45 -40.56
C ASP A 2 17.93 -10.31 -39.59
N ALA A 3 18.60 -10.85 -38.58
CA ALA A 3 17.97 -11.55 -37.49
C ALA A 3 17.87 -10.56 -36.31
N SER A 4 16.72 -9.91 -36.19
CA SER A 4 16.36 -9.15 -34.99
C SER A 4 15.98 -10.15 -33.88
N VAL A 5 16.85 -10.27 -32.89
CA VAL A 5 16.56 -11.00 -31.66
C VAL A 5 15.56 -10.14 -30.83
N ARG A 6 14.31 -10.57 -30.79
CA ARG A 6 13.33 -10.10 -29.80
C ARG A 6 13.66 -10.76 -28.48
N THR A 7 14.09 -9.96 -27.52
CA THR A 7 14.10 -10.32 -26.09
C THR A 7 12.70 -10.05 -25.54
N ASP A 8 11.88 -11.10 -25.50
CA ASP A 8 10.62 -11.08 -24.76
C ASP A 8 10.97 -11.18 -23.28
N TYR A 9 10.83 -10.06 -22.56
CA TYR A 9 10.79 -10.08 -21.10
C TYR A 9 9.41 -10.61 -20.68
N TYR A 10 9.39 -11.84 -20.23
CA TYR A 10 8.24 -12.43 -19.56
C TYR A 10 7.97 -11.64 -18.27
N THR A 11 6.97 -10.80 -18.29
CA THR A 11 6.24 -10.39 -17.09
C THR A 11 5.32 -11.56 -16.75
N GLU A 12 5.74 -12.42 -15.85
CA GLU A 12 4.82 -13.35 -15.18
C GLU A 12 3.90 -12.57 -14.27
N GLU A 13 2.83 -12.04 -14.84
CA GLU A 13 1.59 -11.82 -14.09
C GLU A 13 1.02 -13.20 -13.79
N ARG A 14 1.33 -13.76 -12.62
CA ARG A 14 0.58 -14.87 -12.09
C ARG A 14 -0.81 -14.33 -11.78
N GLU A 15 -1.75 -14.67 -12.63
CA GLU A 15 -3.18 -14.65 -12.33
C GLU A 15 -3.37 -15.36 -10.98
N CYS A 16 -3.72 -14.61 -9.95
CA CYS A 16 -4.31 -15.20 -8.76
C CYS A 16 -5.61 -15.84 -9.23
N ASP A 17 -5.74 -17.12 -8.98
CA ASP A 17 -6.93 -17.91 -9.30
C ASP A 17 -8.16 -17.25 -8.63
N ASP A 18 -8.97 -16.57 -9.44
CA ASP A 18 -10.19 -15.85 -9.01
C ASP A 18 -11.36 -16.80 -8.68
N SER A 19 -11.11 -18.12 -8.61
CA SER A 19 -12.18 -19.13 -8.46
C SER A 19 -12.79 -19.25 -7.05
N ASP A 20 -12.22 -18.57 -6.03
CA ASP A 20 -12.77 -18.56 -4.66
C ASP A 20 -13.39 -17.22 -4.23
N PHE A 21 -13.55 -16.30 -5.17
CA PHE A 21 -14.25 -15.04 -4.91
C PHE A 21 -15.77 -15.21 -5.11
N SER A 22 -16.44 -15.77 -4.13
CA SER A 22 -17.85 -15.42 -3.91
C SER A 22 -17.87 -13.92 -3.57
N PRO A 23 -18.68 -13.07 -4.24
CA PRO A 23 -18.83 -11.68 -3.83
C PRO A 23 -19.30 -11.72 -2.38
N VAL A 24 -18.38 -11.37 -1.46
CA VAL A 24 -18.78 -11.14 -0.08
C VAL A 24 -19.65 -9.90 -0.15
N ASP A 25 -20.92 -10.01 0.26
CA ASP A 25 -21.84 -8.90 0.46
C ASP A 25 -21.24 -7.97 1.54
N GLY A 26 -20.18 -7.24 1.16
CA GLY A 26 -19.60 -6.19 1.97
C GLY A 26 -20.46 -4.93 1.83
N PRO A 27 -20.55 -4.11 2.87
CA PRO A 27 -21.33 -2.87 2.79
C PRO A 27 -20.80 -1.99 1.66
N THR A 28 -21.70 -1.62 0.76
CA THR A 28 -21.42 -0.57 -0.20
C THR A 28 -21.43 0.78 0.53
N PRO A 29 -20.73 1.81 0.06
CA PRO A 29 -20.79 3.15 0.65
C PRO A 29 -22.23 3.70 0.75
N PHE A 30 -23.14 3.16 -0.06
CA PHE A 30 -24.54 3.52 -0.12
C PHE A 30 -25.42 2.92 0.98
N ASP A 31 -24.98 1.84 1.62
CA ASP A 31 -25.74 1.20 2.71
C ASP A 31 -25.59 1.95 4.05
N GLY A 32 -25.05 3.17 4.02
CA GLY A 32 -24.90 4.03 5.20
C GLY A 32 -23.96 3.45 6.27
N GLY A 33 -22.98 2.62 5.87
CA GLY A 33 -22.03 2.01 6.81
C GLY A 33 -22.69 1.11 7.86
N ALA A 34 -23.89 0.58 7.58
CA ALA A 34 -24.72 -0.14 8.53
C ALA A 34 -23.92 -1.25 9.23
N GLY A 35 -23.63 -1.05 10.49
CA GLY A 35 -22.94 -2.00 11.37
C GLY A 35 -21.42 -1.82 11.51
N TRP A 36 -20.75 -0.98 10.70
CA TRP A 36 -19.33 -0.73 10.85
C TRP A 36 -19.05 0.48 11.76
N THR A 37 -18.34 0.22 12.85
CA THR A 37 -17.85 1.24 13.78
C THR A 37 -16.34 1.39 13.63
N PRO A 38 -15.71 2.48 14.09
CA PRO A 38 -14.25 2.59 14.11
C PRO A 38 -13.58 1.40 14.80
N HIS A 39 -14.18 0.90 15.88
CA HIS A 39 -13.66 -0.24 16.63
C HIS A 39 -13.78 -1.55 15.83
N SER A 40 -14.91 -1.82 15.20
CA SER A 40 -15.06 -3.05 14.41
C SER A 40 -14.13 -3.11 13.19
N ILE A 41 -13.83 -1.96 12.56
CA ILE A 41 -12.83 -1.87 11.49
C ILE A 41 -11.43 -2.06 12.08
N TYR A 42 -11.15 -1.46 13.24
CA TYR A 42 -9.89 -1.64 13.93
C TYR A 42 -9.67 -3.10 14.34
N ASP A 43 -10.66 -3.75 14.96
CA ASP A 43 -10.60 -5.14 15.38
C ASP A 43 -10.37 -6.09 14.19
N TYR A 44 -11.00 -5.79 13.04
CA TYR A 44 -10.73 -6.52 11.80
C TYR A 44 -9.28 -6.35 11.35
N LEU A 45 -8.73 -5.14 11.39
CA LEU A 45 -7.31 -4.91 11.07
C LEU A 45 -6.39 -5.58 12.07
N ASP A 46 -6.71 -5.53 13.36
CA ASP A 46 -5.89 -6.08 14.44
C ASP A 46 -5.73 -7.60 14.34
N GLN A 47 -6.75 -8.29 13.86
CA GLN A 47 -6.70 -9.72 13.55
C GLN A 47 -5.76 -10.07 12.38
N HIS A 48 -5.44 -9.10 11.52
CA HIS A 48 -4.72 -9.35 10.26
C HIS A 48 -3.36 -8.63 10.17
N ILE A 49 -3.13 -7.62 10.97
CA ILE A 49 -1.94 -6.76 10.94
C ILE A 49 -1.30 -6.75 12.32
N TYR A 50 -0.06 -7.18 12.39
CA TYR A 50 0.71 -7.15 13.63
C TYR A 50 1.19 -5.72 13.93
N GLY A 51 1.04 -5.28 15.18
CA GLY A 51 1.46 -3.94 15.61
C GLY A 51 0.79 -2.80 14.85
N GLN A 52 1.50 -1.70 14.65
CA GLN A 52 1.06 -0.55 13.84
C GLN A 52 -0.23 0.12 14.34
N GLU A 53 -0.38 0.26 15.65
CA GLU A 53 -1.60 0.74 16.31
C GLU A 53 -2.11 2.07 15.77
N ALA A 54 -1.20 3.04 15.61
CA ALA A 54 -1.54 4.38 15.10
C ALA A 54 -2.08 4.31 13.65
N ALA A 55 -1.46 3.49 12.81
CA ALA A 55 -1.85 3.33 11.40
C ALA A 55 -3.19 2.59 11.28
N LYS A 56 -3.42 1.52 12.07
CA LYS A 56 -4.71 0.82 12.13
C LYS A 56 -5.83 1.76 12.58
N ARG A 57 -5.58 2.60 13.60
CA ARG A 57 -6.54 3.61 14.05
C ARG A 57 -6.87 4.63 12.97
N ALA A 58 -5.85 5.17 12.31
CA ALA A 58 -6.05 6.17 11.25
C ALA A 58 -6.83 5.59 10.07
N ALA A 59 -6.50 4.37 9.63
CA ALA A 59 -7.22 3.67 8.58
C ALA A 59 -8.69 3.41 8.99
N SER A 60 -8.93 2.95 10.21
CA SER A 60 -10.29 2.72 10.73
C SER A 60 -11.12 4.00 10.78
N MET A 61 -10.53 5.11 11.20
CA MET A 61 -11.20 6.39 11.22
C MET A 61 -11.48 6.94 9.83
N LEU A 62 -10.54 6.80 8.88
CA LEU A 62 -10.79 7.19 7.48
C LEU A 62 -11.95 6.39 6.91
N MET A 63 -11.92 5.06 7.04
CA MET A 63 -12.97 4.18 6.53
C MET A 63 -14.32 4.50 7.15
N TYR A 64 -14.39 4.70 8.46
CA TYR A 64 -15.63 5.09 9.14
C TYR A 64 -16.20 6.41 8.62
N HIS A 65 -15.36 7.43 8.45
CA HIS A 65 -15.81 8.71 7.90
C HIS A 65 -16.27 8.55 6.45
N HIS A 66 -15.52 7.84 5.65
CA HIS A 66 -15.86 7.57 4.26
C HIS A 66 -17.20 6.85 4.10
N LEU A 67 -17.44 5.79 4.88
CA LEU A 67 -18.72 5.07 4.91
C LEU A 67 -19.91 5.96 5.34
N ASN A 68 -19.65 7.05 6.06
CA ASN A 68 -20.65 8.06 6.45
C ASN A 68 -20.69 9.27 5.49
N GLY A 69 -20.14 9.16 4.28
CA GLY A 69 -20.19 10.20 3.25
C GLY A 69 -19.22 11.37 3.47
N ASN A 70 -18.23 11.21 4.37
CA ASN A 70 -17.23 12.24 4.65
C ASN A 70 -15.87 11.80 4.11
N SER A 71 -15.51 12.27 2.93
CA SER A 71 -14.21 11.99 2.33
C SER A 71 -13.05 12.55 3.18
N ARG A 72 -11.94 11.82 3.23
CA ARG A 72 -10.72 12.20 3.95
C ARG A 72 -9.47 11.81 3.21
N ASN A 73 -8.42 12.61 3.38
CA ASN A 73 -7.12 12.35 2.78
C ASN A 73 -6.07 12.16 3.88
N ILE A 74 -5.33 11.07 3.83
CA ILE A 74 -4.28 10.80 4.82
C ILE A 74 -2.96 10.42 4.15
N VAL A 75 -1.86 10.63 4.85
CA VAL A 75 -0.52 10.14 4.48
C VAL A 75 -0.11 9.07 5.47
N MET A 76 0.36 7.94 4.95
CA MET A 76 1.01 6.87 5.71
C MET A 76 2.49 6.80 5.33
N ALA A 77 3.34 7.28 6.23
CA ALA A 77 4.79 7.32 6.05
C ALA A 77 5.48 6.20 6.84
N GLY A 78 6.55 5.64 6.33
CA GLY A 78 7.33 4.61 7.06
C GLY A 78 8.23 3.80 6.14
N ALA A 79 9.16 3.06 6.72
CA ALA A 79 10.12 2.24 6.00
C ALA A 79 9.44 1.23 5.05
N THR A 80 10.17 0.78 4.04
CA THR A 80 9.70 -0.31 3.17
C THR A 80 9.48 -1.57 4.01
N GLY A 81 8.39 -2.29 3.76
CA GLY A 81 8.08 -3.55 4.46
C GLY A 81 7.42 -3.40 5.84
N CYS A 82 7.15 -2.19 6.34
CA CYS A 82 6.50 -1.97 7.63
C CYS A 82 4.96 -2.18 7.63
N GLY A 83 4.35 -2.54 6.50
CA GLY A 83 2.92 -2.92 6.44
C GLY A 83 1.96 -1.85 5.91
N LYS A 84 2.43 -0.67 5.43
CA LYS A 84 1.56 0.41 4.89
C LYS A 84 0.51 -0.10 3.90
N THR A 85 0.95 -0.74 2.84
CA THR A 85 0.08 -1.25 1.78
C THR A 85 -0.74 -2.45 2.23
N GLU A 86 -0.22 -3.27 3.15
CA GLU A 86 -0.91 -4.46 3.65
C GLU A 86 -2.18 -4.10 4.44
N ILE A 87 -2.19 -2.99 5.17
CA ILE A 87 -3.39 -2.46 5.83
C ILE A 87 -4.52 -2.27 4.79
N TRP A 88 -4.21 -1.63 3.67
CA TRP A 88 -5.20 -1.34 2.63
C TRP A 88 -5.58 -2.58 1.80
N ARG A 89 -4.64 -3.50 1.57
CA ARG A 89 -4.96 -4.81 0.97
C ARG A 89 -5.87 -5.64 1.85
N THR A 90 -5.70 -5.57 3.16
CA THR A 90 -6.59 -6.23 4.11
C THR A 90 -7.98 -5.63 4.06
N LEU A 91 -8.10 -4.30 4.06
CA LEU A 91 -9.39 -3.62 3.95
C LEU A 91 -10.06 -3.85 2.58
N SER A 92 -9.30 -3.92 1.49
CA SER A 92 -9.87 -4.14 0.15
C SER A 92 -10.54 -5.51 -0.03
N LYS A 93 -10.15 -6.51 0.77
CA LYS A 93 -10.84 -7.80 0.83
C LYS A 93 -12.25 -7.70 1.42
N LYS A 94 -12.51 -6.64 2.19
CA LYS A 94 -13.79 -6.41 2.88
C LYS A 94 -14.61 -5.31 2.22
N PHE A 95 -13.93 -4.33 1.60
CA PHE A 95 -14.54 -3.14 1.00
C PHE A 95 -14.14 -3.05 -0.48
N ASN A 96 -15.06 -3.38 -1.37
CA ASN A 96 -14.83 -3.48 -2.81
C ASN A 96 -14.59 -2.13 -3.52
N PHE A 97 -14.78 -1.01 -2.83
CA PHE A 97 -14.53 0.35 -3.34
C PHE A 97 -13.12 0.89 -3.03
N ILE A 98 -12.22 0.06 -2.49
CA ILE A 98 -10.81 0.43 -2.31
C ILE A 98 -10.02 0.06 -3.56
N ARG A 99 -9.29 1.04 -4.13
CA ARG A 99 -8.39 0.83 -5.28
C ARG A 99 -6.97 1.17 -4.88
N ILE A 100 -6.07 0.20 -5.02
CA ILE A 100 -4.65 0.36 -4.72
C ILE A 100 -3.91 0.49 -6.04
N VAL A 101 -3.23 1.62 -6.22
CA VAL A 101 -2.46 1.94 -7.41
C VAL A 101 -1.00 2.20 -7.06
N ASN A 102 -0.09 1.80 -7.93
CA ASN A 102 1.34 2.07 -7.74
C ASN A 102 1.67 3.47 -8.28
N GLY A 103 2.14 4.37 -7.40
CA GLY A 103 2.49 5.74 -7.75
C GLY A 103 3.46 5.87 -8.93
N PRO A 104 4.60 5.18 -8.96
CA PRO A 104 5.54 5.18 -10.09
C PRO A 104 4.95 4.81 -11.45
N GLN A 105 3.83 4.07 -11.48
CA GLN A 105 3.15 3.71 -12.73
C GLN A 105 2.19 4.79 -13.23
N LEU A 106 1.77 5.70 -12.34
CA LEU A 106 0.85 6.78 -12.69
C LEU A 106 1.54 7.80 -13.59
N THR A 107 0.88 8.13 -14.69
CA THR A 107 1.34 9.14 -15.66
C THR A 107 0.27 10.21 -15.86
N CYS A 108 0.70 11.42 -16.19
CA CYS A 108 -0.22 12.52 -16.49
C CYS A 108 -0.81 12.40 -17.90
N ASP A 109 -1.97 12.98 -18.11
CA ASP A 109 -2.62 13.05 -19.43
C ASP A 109 -1.70 13.71 -20.47
N GLY A 110 -1.69 13.13 -21.69
CA GLY A 110 -0.86 13.58 -22.81
C GLY A 110 0.55 13.03 -22.86
N TRP A 111 0.94 12.14 -21.95
CA TRP A 111 2.20 11.42 -21.96
C TRP A 111 2.01 9.95 -22.37
N LYS A 112 3.05 9.36 -23.01
CA LYS A 112 3.06 7.92 -23.34
C LYS A 112 3.44 7.14 -22.08
N GLY A 113 2.45 6.74 -21.30
CA GLY A 113 2.58 5.86 -20.14
C GLY A 113 1.47 4.82 -20.15
N SER A 114 1.60 3.80 -19.33
CA SER A 114 0.68 2.67 -19.33
C SER A 114 -0.56 2.88 -18.44
N TYR A 115 -0.52 3.82 -17.48
CA TYR A 115 -1.60 4.00 -16.52
C TYR A 115 -1.79 5.49 -16.17
N HIS A 116 -2.95 6.02 -16.44
CA HIS A 116 -3.33 7.41 -16.15
C HIS A 116 -4.27 7.48 -14.95
N ILE A 117 -4.41 8.65 -14.35
CA ILE A 117 -5.35 8.85 -13.22
C ILE A 117 -6.79 8.47 -13.60
N LYS A 118 -7.20 8.73 -14.84
CA LYS A 118 -8.52 8.32 -15.36
C LYS A 118 -8.73 6.80 -15.36
N ASP A 119 -7.66 6.03 -15.51
CA ASP A 119 -7.72 4.57 -15.61
C ASP A 119 -8.07 3.92 -14.26
N ILE A 120 -7.90 4.66 -13.15
CA ILE A 120 -8.38 4.26 -11.81
C ILE A 120 -9.90 4.03 -11.81
N PHE A 121 -10.61 4.72 -12.66
CA PHE A 121 -12.08 4.66 -12.77
C PHE A 121 -12.56 3.68 -13.84
N THR A 122 -11.64 3.03 -14.57
CA THR A 122 -12.00 2.08 -15.63
C THR A 122 -12.66 0.84 -15.05
N GLY A 123 -13.82 0.46 -15.63
CA GLY A 123 -14.59 -0.70 -15.16
C GLY A 123 -15.52 -0.42 -13.98
N GLU A 124 -15.45 0.77 -13.38
CA GLU A 124 -16.35 1.15 -12.29
C GLU A 124 -17.72 1.62 -12.81
N THR A 125 -18.77 1.37 -12.04
CA THR A 125 -20.03 2.08 -12.23
C THR A 125 -19.85 3.54 -11.79
N LYS A 126 -20.72 4.45 -12.25
CA LYS A 126 -20.66 5.85 -11.82
C LYS A 126 -20.72 5.96 -10.28
N GLU A 127 -21.65 5.23 -9.70
CA GLU A 127 -21.89 5.22 -8.26
C GLU A 127 -20.65 4.76 -7.49
N THR A 128 -19.98 3.67 -7.91
CA THR A 128 -18.76 3.18 -7.28
C THR A 128 -17.61 4.16 -7.49
N ALA A 129 -17.47 4.70 -8.71
CA ALA A 129 -16.41 5.65 -9.05
C ALA A 129 -16.43 6.92 -8.18
N GLU A 130 -17.63 7.42 -7.84
CA GLU A 130 -17.84 8.61 -7.00
C GLU A 130 -17.57 8.37 -5.50
N CYS A 131 -17.38 7.11 -5.08
CA CYS A 131 -17.17 6.71 -3.69
C CYS A 131 -15.92 5.86 -3.49
N LEU A 132 -14.89 6.03 -4.30
CA LEU A 132 -13.65 5.27 -4.16
C LEU A 132 -12.80 5.74 -2.97
N VAL A 133 -12.12 4.80 -2.35
CA VAL A 133 -10.91 5.06 -1.55
C VAL A 133 -9.70 4.73 -2.41
N ILE A 134 -8.99 5.75 -2.88
CA ILE A 134 -7.83 5.60 -3.75
C ILE A 134 -6.57 5.58 -2.90
N VAL A 135 -5.88 4.45 -2.89
CA VAL A 135 -4.62 4.25 -2.18
C VAL A 135 -3.48 4.32 -3.20
N ILE A 136 -2.64 5.32 -3.09
CA ILE A 136 -1.45 5.48 -3.94
C ILE A 136 -0.25 4.95 -3.16
N ASP A 137 0.24 3.78 -3.56
CA ASP A 137 1.45 3.19 -2.99
C ASP A 137 2.70 3.80 -3.62
N GLU A 138 3.77 3.94 -2.86
CA GLU A 138 5.00 4.63 -3.27
C GLU A 138 4.76 6.08 -3.73
N ALA A 139 3.84 6.79 -3.06
CA ALA A 139 3.44 8.16 -3.41
C ALA A 139 4.60 9.16 -3.31
N ASP A 140 5.55 8.95 -2.42
CA ASP A 140 6.76 9.76 -2.29
C ASP A 140 7.57 9.77 -3.58
N LYS A 141 7.68 8.66 -4.30
CA LYS A 141 8.35 8.57 -5.60
C LYS A 141 7.58 9.28 -6.71
N LEU A 142 6.24 9.27 -6.64
CA LEU A 142 5.39 9.99 -7.57
C LEU A 142 5.61 11.52 -7.48
N PHE A 143 5.97 12.01 -6.30
CA PHE A 143 6.18 13.43 -6.04
C PHE A 143 7.63 13.89 -6.31
N GLU A 144 8.54 12.97 -6.58
CA GLU A 144 9.89 13.33 -6.99
C GLU A 144 9.88 14.13 -8.30
N PRO A 145 10.72 15.19 -8.40
CA PRO A 145 10.83 15.98 -9.62
C PRO A 145 11.24 15.11 -10.81
N SER A 146 10.43 15.05 -11.84
CA SER A 146 10.69 14.31 -13.07
C SER A 146 10.65 15.25 -14.27
N ILE A 147 11.82 15.82 -14.63
CA ILE A 147 11.92 16.82 -15.69
C ILE A 147 12.20 16.13 -17.02
N GLY A 148 11.26 16.22 -17.95
CA GLY A 148 11.43 15.75 -19.32
C GLY A 148 12.32 16.68 -20.17
N SER A 149 12.70 16.21 -21.37
CA SER A 149 13.56 16.93 -22.33
C SER A 149 13.02 18.32 -22.75
N GLY A 150 11.74 18.59 -22.52
CA GLY A 150 11.08 19.88 -22.78
C GLY A 150 10.99 20.81 -21.57
N GLY A 151 11.65 20.52 -20.45
CA GLY A 151 11.58 21.32 -19.23
C GLY A 151 10.27 21.18 -18.44
N THR A 152 9.40 20.27 -18.83
CA THR A 152 8.14 19.99 -18.10
C THR A 152 8.41 19.06 -16.93
N ASP A 153 7.97 19.45 -15.74
CA ASP A 153 7.97 18.58 -14.56
C ASP A 153 6.67 17.76 -14.52
N PHE A 154 6.83 16.45 -14.69
CA PHE A 154 5.71 15.49 -14.71
C PHE A 154 5.15 15.24 -13.31
N GLY A 155 5.98 15.24 -12.29
CA GLY A 155 5.55 15.14 -10.89
C GLY A 155 4.57 16.27 -10.54
N GLN A 156 4.83 17.49 -10.98
CA GLN A 156 3.92 18.62 -10.77
C GLN A 156 2.59 18.46 -11.52
N LYS A 157 2.60 17.90 -12.74
CA LYS A 157 1.35 17.67 -13.48
C LYS A 157 0.46 16.64 -12.80
N ILE A 158 1.04 15.53 -12.35
CA ILE A 158 0.29 14.51 -11.62
C ILE A 158 -0.28 15.07 -10.32
N GLN A 159 0.50 15.86 -9.59
CA GLN A 159 0.01 16.55 -8.39
C GLN A 159 -1.17 17.49 -8.70
N ASN A 160 -1.19 18.14 -9.87
CA ASN A 160 -2.34 18.96 -10.28
C ASN A 160 -3.60 18.14 -10.58
N GLU A 161 -3.43 16.92 -11.12
CA GLU A 161 -4.57 16.03 -11.37
C GLU A 161 -5.13 15.44 -10.06
N LEU A 162 -4.25 15.02 -9.15
CA LEU A 162 -4.64 14.58 -7.81
C LEU A 162 -5.37 15.69 -7.04
N LEU A 163 -4.90 16.93 -7.17
CA LEU A 163 -5.51 18.07 -6.51
C LEU A 163 -6.97 18.27 -6.95
N LYS A 164 -7.29 18.04 -8.22
CA LYS A 164 -8.69 18.12 -8.69
C LYS A 164 -9.59 17.08 -8.00
N ILE A 165 -9.06 15.86 -7.78
CA ILE A 165 -9.81 14.82 -7.06
C ILE A 165 -9.99 15.23 -5.59
N MET A 166 -8.90 15.68 -4.93
CA MET A 166 -8.94 16.09 -3.52
C MET A 166 -9.84 17.31 -3.27
N ASP A 167 -10.02 18.16 -4.29
CA ASP A 167 -10.94 19.31 -4.26
C ASP A 167 -12.39 18.94 -4.58
N GLY A 168 -12.67 17.66 -4.86
CA GLY A 168 -13.99 17.19 -5.21
C GLY A 168 -14.49 17.72 -6.57
N HIS A 169 -13.57 18.02 -7.51
CA HIS A 169 -13.98 18.47 -8.83
C HIS A 169 -14.58 17.32 -9.63
N THR A 170 -15.48 17.67 -10.54
CA THR A 170 -16.01 16.72 -11.51
C THR A 170 -14.98 16.45 -12.60
N LEU A 171 -14.61 15.18 -12.77
CA LEU A 171 -13.76 14.73 -13.87
C LEU A 171 -14.62 14.20 -15.01
N THR A 172 -14.22 14.52 -16.25
CA THR A 172 -14.88 13.99 -17.45
C THR A 172 -13.81 13.41 -18.38
N PHE A 173 -13.96 12.15 -18.75
CA PHE A 173 -13.08 11.46 -19.68
C PHE A 173 -13.89 10.59 -20.65
N VAL A 174 -13.24 10.15 -21.72
CA VAL A 174 -13.87 9.32 -22.76
C VAL A 174 -13.75 7.86 -22.34
N ASP A 175 -14.83 7.09 -22.44
CA ASP A 175 -14.83 5.66 -22.21
C ASP A 175 -13.91 4.95 -23.23
N GLU A 176 -13.02 4.09 -22.79
CA GLU A 176 -12.12 3.37 -23.70
C GLU A 176 -12.85 2.33 -24.56
N GLY A 177 -13.94 1.77 -24.05
CA GLY A 177 -14.80 0.82 -24.78
C GLY A 177 -15.73 1.48 -25.82
N ASP A 178 -16.12 2.74 -25.59
CA ASP A 178 -16.95 3.53 -26.52
C ASP A 178 -16.49 4.99 -26.57
N ARG A 179 -15.73 5.33 -27.61
CA ARG A 179 -15.18 6.69 -27.81
C ARG A 179 -16.22 7.80 -27.87
N ASN A 180 -17.49 7.46 -28.08
CA ASN A 180 -18.58 8.42 -28.09
C ASN A 180 -19.20 8.64 -26.72
N LYS A 181 -18.89 7.76 -25.74
CA LYS A 181 -19.40 7.83 -24.38
C LYS A 181 -18.44 8.60 -23.50
N LYS A 182 -18.95 9.64 -22.86
CA LYS A 182 -18.24 10.38 -21.83
C LYS A 182 -18.65 9.88 -20.46
N ILE A 183 -17.69 9.58 -19.63
CA ILE A 183 -17.88 9.25 -18.22
C ILE A 183 -17.60 10.52 -17.41
N THR A 184 -18.52 10.87 -16.53
CA THR A 184 -18.40 12.02 -15.63
C THR A 184 -18.51 11.54 -14.21
N VAL A 185 -17.47 11.81 -13.40
CA VAL A 185 -17.34 11.37 -12.01
C VAL A 185 -17.27 12.60 -11.11
N ASP A 186 -18.13 12.70 -10.12
CA ASP A 186 -18.04 13.67 -9.03
C ASP A 186 -17.06 13.13 -7.97
N CYS A 187 -15.94 13.81 -7.79
CA CYS A 187 -14.88 13.36 -6.88
C CYS A 187 -15.12 13.79 -5.41
N SER A 188 -16.22 14.44 -5.07
CA SER A 188 -16.49 14.96 -3.72
C SER A 188 -16.56 13.85 -2.65
N GLY A 189 -16.97 12.64 -3.03
CA GLY A 189 -17.04 11.47 -2.16
C GLY A 189 -15.75 10.65 -2.08
N ILE A 190 -14.71 10.98 -2.85
CA ILE A 190 -13.48 10.19 -2.94
C ILE A 190 -12.53 10.52 -1.79
N SER A 191 -11.99 9.47 -1.16
CA SER A 191 -10.90 9.59 -0.17
C SER A 191 -9.57 9.17 -0.79
N ILE A 192 -8.48 9.87 -0.45
CA ILE A 192 -7.15 9.56 -0.94
C ILE A 192 -6.22 9.18 0.21
N VAL A 193 -5.47 8.09 0.00
CA VAL A 193 -4.42 7.63 0.89
C VAL A 193 -3.09 7.63 0.15
N LEU A 194 -2.13 8.35 0.69
CA LEU A 194 -0.78 8.44 0.15
C LEU A 194 0.14 7.58 1.02
N CYS A 195 0.51 6.40 0.53
CA CYS A 195 1.48 5.51 1.19
C CYS A 195 2.86 5.73 0.58
N GLY A 196 3.89 5.93 1.40
CA GLY A 196 5.24 6.13 0.91
C GLY A 196 6.29 5.96 2.00
N SER A 197 7.57 5.89 1.63
CA SER A 197 8.65 5.85 2.62
C SER A 197 8.80 7.23 3.28
N PHE A 198 8.74 8.30 2.52
CA PHE A 198 8.99 9.67 2.97
C PHE A 198 10.24 9.76 3.86
N GLU A 199 11.27 8.99 3.49
CA GLU A 199 12.48 8.77 4.30
C GLU A 199 13.13 10.08 4.73
N ARG A 200 13.32 11.01 3.79
CA ARG A 200 13.92 12.30 4.08
C ARG A 200 13.11 13.09 5.12
N MET A 201 11.77 13.04 5.02
CA MET A 201 10.90 13.71 5.99
C MET A 201 11.06 13.12 7.39
N LEU A 202 11.08 11.79 7.48
CA LEU A 202 11.22 11.09 8.77
C LEU A 202 12.62 11.29 9.38
N GLN A 203 13.69 11.27 8.58
CA GLN A 203 15.08 11.49 9.04
C GLN A 203 15.27 12.91 9.59
N GLU A 204 14.85 13.93 8.85
CA GLU A 204 14.98 15.34 9.27
C GLU A 204 14.20 15.60 10.56
N ARG A 205 13.06 14.95 10.76
CA ARG A 205 12.31 15.04 12.02
C ARG A 205 13.04 14.37 13.17
N THR A 206 13.65 13.21 12.95
CA THR A 206 14.45 12.53 13.95
C THR A 206 15.67 13.34 14.34
N GLU A 207 16.39 13.92 13.37
CA GLU A 207 17.56 14.78 13.59
C GLU A 207 17.20 16.10 14.30
N ALA A 208 16.13 16.77 13.90
CA ALA A 208 15.66 18.00 14.53
C ALA A 208 15.26 17.79 16.01
N SER A 209 14.84 16.57 16.36
CA SER A 209 14.55 16.21 17.74
C SER A 209 15.80 15.78 18.53
N GLY A 210 16.88 15.38 17.86
CA GLY A 210 18.09 14.81 18.44
C GLY A 210 19.12 15.77 19.01
N SER A 211 18.83 17.07 19.02
CA SER A 211 19.68 18.05 19.71
C SER A 211 19.48 17.92 21.23
N ILE A 212 20.40 17.21 21.88
CA ILE A 212 20.63 17.06 23.32
C ILE A 212 19.99 15.81 23.97
N GLY A 213 20.78 14.75 24.09
CA GLY A 213 20.69 13.77 25.18
C GLY A 213 20.14 12.41 24.77
N PHE A 214 20.73 11.40 25.36
CA PHE A 214 20.35 9.98 25.32
C PHE A 214 18.84 9.76 25.34
N CYS A 215 18.24 9.41 24.21
CA CYS A 215 16.82 9.14 24.11
C CYS A 215 16.52 7.66 24.22
N GLN A 216 15.51 7.33 25.04
CA GLN A 216 14.98 5.97 25.18
C GLN A 216 14.06 5.65 23.97
N PRO A 217 13.91 4.38 23.56
CA PRO A 217 13.11 3.95 22.41
C PRO A 217 11.64 4.48 22.42
N GLU A 218 11.03 4.59 23.59
CA GLU A 218 9.66 5.11 23.79
C GLU A 218 9.48 6.56 23.31
N GLN A 219 10.57 7.33 23.12
CA GLN A 219 10.51 8.70 22.64
C GLN A 219 10.59 8.80 21.10
N GLU A 220 11.02 7.77 20.39
CA GLU A 220 11.01 7.75 18.93
C GLU A 220 9.60 7.61 18.37
N GLU A 221 8.76 6.76 18.96
CA GLU A 221 7.37 6.59 18.54
C GLU A 221 6.55 7.89 18.65
N SER A 222 6.76 8.65 19.73
CA SER A 222 6.05 9.93 19.92
C SER A 222 6.50 11.02 18.94
N ARG A 223 7.73 10.95 18.43
CA ARG A 223 8.31 11.96 17.52
C ARG A 223 7.86 11.79 16.08
N ILE A 224 7.68 10.53 15.65
CA ILE A 224 7.17 10.21 14.32
C ILE A 224 5.69 10.60 14.20
N ALA A 225 4.95 10.56 15.31
CA ALA A 225 3.53 10.98 15.34
C ALA A 225 3.31 12.50 15.11
N GLU A 226 4.36 13.31 15.18
CA GLU A 226 4.28 14.78 15.07
C GLU A 226 4.61 15.35 13.67
N CYS A 227 4.62 14.54 12.61
CA CYS A 227 4.81 15.06 11.26
C CYS A 227 3.70 16.03 10.88
N SER A 228 4.07 17.17 10.32
CA SER A 228 3.17 18.26 9.93
C SER A 228 3.06 18.39 8.41
N GLU A 229 2.05 19.14 7.95
CA GLU A 229 1.91 19.53 6.54
C GLU A 229 3.15 20.28 6.01
N GLY A 230 3.82 21.04 6.89
CA GLY A 230 5.06 21.74 6.58
C GLY A 230 6.19 20.78 6.23
N ASP A 231 6.28 19.64 6.90
CA ASP A 231 7.30 18.62 6.65
C ASP A 231 7.07 17.91 5.32
N LEU A 232 5.81 17.62 4.96
CA LEU A 232 5.47 17.09 3.64
C LEU A 232 5.93 18.05 2.52
N THR A 233 5.76 19.35 2.72
CA THR A 233 6.13 20.35 1.73
C THR A 233 7.64 20.53 1.65
N GLN A 234 8.32 20.57 2.79
CA GLN A 234 9.74 20.88 2.87
C GLN A 234 10.61 19.68 2.48
N TYR A 235 10.22 18.48 2.88
CA TYR A 235 11.04 17.26 2.77
C TYR A 235 10.43 16.18 1.89
N GLY A 236 9.09 16.18 1.73
CA GLY A 236 8.35 15.15 0.98
C GLY A 236 8.07 15.51 -0.48
N ASN A 237 8.54 16.64 -1.00
CA ASN A 237 8.24 17.15 -2.34
C ASN A 237 6.74 17.31 -2.64
N VAL A 238 5.91 17.33 -1.60
CA VAL A 238 4.46 17.50 -1.72
C VAL A 238 4.16 19.00 -1.83
N ARG A 239 3.39 19.37 -2.83
CA ARG A 239 2.96 20.77 -3.00
C ARG A 239 2.11 21.23 -1.81
N ARG A 240 2.25 22.51 -1.45
CA ARG A 240 1.52 23.12 -0.32
C ARG A 240 -0.01 22.95 -0.48
N GLU A 241 -0.51 23.00 -1.70
CA GLU A 241 -1.92 22.87 -2.01
C GLU A 241 -2.44 21.44 -1.69
N ILE A 242 -1.64 20.41 -1.94
CA ILE A 242 -1.96 19.03 -1.56
C ILE A 242 -1.80 18.84 -0.05
N ALA A 243 -0.68 19.31 0.51
CA ALA A 243 -0.41 19.20 1.95
C ALA A 243 -1.55 19.80 2.78
N GLY A 244 -2.10 20.96 2.39
CA GLY A 244 -3.24 21.60 3.05
C GLY A 244 -4.58 20.84 2.93
N ARG A 245 -4.63 19.74 2.17
CA ARG A 245 -5.81 18.87 2.04
C ARG A 245 -5.64 17.52 2.74
N ILE A 246 -4.49 17.32 3.37
CA ILE A 246 -4.23 16.13 4.17
C ILE A 246 -4.82 16.33 5.56
N ASN A 247 -5.70 15.44 5.95
CA ASN A 247 -6.37 15.49 7.26
C ASN A 247 -5.49 14.93 8.38
N GLN A 248 -4.61 13.97 8.04
CA GLN A 248 -3.75 13.32 9.02
C GLN A 248 -2.51 12.73 8.35
N ILE A 249 -1.37 12.85 9.02
CA ILE A 249 -0.12 12.18 8.66
C ILE A 249 0.16 11.16 9.75
N VAL A 250 0.38 9.91 9.36
CA VAL A 250 0.65 8.80 10.27
C VAL A 250 1.95 8.14 9.87
N ALA A 251 2.85 8.03 10.81
CA ALA A 251 4.07 7.25 10.63
C ALA A 251 3.88 5.83 11.18
N LEU A 252 4.40 4.86 10.45
CA LEU A 252 4.43 3.46 10.85
C LEU A 252 5.78 3.15 11.47
N ASN A 253 5.76 2.33 12.51
CA ASN A 253 6.96 1.89 13.20
C ASN A 253 7.79 0.97 12.31
N THR A 254 9.10 1.06 12.43
CA THR A 254 10.01 0.07 11.85
C THR A 254 9.87 -1.23 12.63
N LEU A 255 9.71 -2.35 11.92
CA LEU A 255 9.62 -3.67 12.52
C LEU A 255 11.03 -4.22 12.79
N GLY A 256 11.25 -4.75 13.98
CA GLY A 256 12.48 -5.42 14.38
C GLY A 256 12.40 -6.94 14.23
N ALA A 257 13.49 -7.64 14.55
CA ALA A 257 13.55 -9.10 14.46
C ALA A 257 12.51 -9.80 15.35
N GLU A 258 12.24 -9.27 16.55
CA GLU A 258 11.22 -9.81 17.46
C GLU A 258 9.81 -9.72 16.86
N ASP A 259 9.50 -8.61 16.18
CA ASP A 259 8.23 -8.42 15.48
C ASP A 259 8.06 -9.42 14.34
N PHE A 260 9.15 -9.68 13.57
CA PHE A 260 9.11 -10.64 12.49
C PHE A 260 8.98 -12.08 12.98
N GLU A 261 9.59 -12.42 14.13
CA GLU A 261 9.36 -13.72 14.78
C GLU A 261 7.88 -13.87 15.16
N ALA A 262 7.29 -12.86 15.80
CA ALA A 262 5.88 -12.86 16.19
C ALA A 262 4.93 -12.94 14.98
N ILE A 263 5.24 -12.23 13.88
CA ILE A 263 4.48 -12.30 12.63
C ILE A 263 4.52 -13.73 12.05
N MET A 264 5.66 -14.41 12.07
CA MET A 264 5.76 -15.78 11.59
C MET A 264 4.99 -16.81 12.45
N GLU A 265 4.70 -16.48 13.70
CA GLU A 265 3.89 -17.30 14.62
C GLU A 265 2.41 -16.98 14.61
N SER A 266 2.01 -15.86 13.97
CA SER A 266 0.62 -15.42 13.88
C SER A 266 -0.17 -16.21 12.82
N GLU A 267 -1.50 -16.12 12.88
CA GLU A 267 -2.41 -16.70 11.87
C GLU A 267 -2.21 -16.11 10.46
N MET A 268 -1.57 -14.93 10.35
CA MET A 268 -1.26 -14.27 9.08
C MET A 268 0.19 -14.48 8.63
N SER A 269 0.81 -15.50 9.17
CA SER A 269 2.19 -15.87 8.87
C SER A 269 2.45 -15.99 7.36
N PRO A 270 3.60 -15.48 6.88
CA PRO A 270 4.08 -15.80 5.54
C PRO A 270 4.16 -17.31 5.27
N ILE A 271 4.41 -18.11 6.30
CA ILE A 271 4.45 -19.57 6.23
C ILE A 271 3.07 -20.09 5.84
N GLN A 272 2.01 -19.71 6.56
CA GLN A 272 0.65 -20.15 6.25
C GLN A 272 0.17 -19.71 4.87
N LYS A 273 0.55 -18.50 4.42
CA LYS A 273 0.23 -18.03 3.06
C LYS A 273 0.87 -18.92 1.98
N ILE A 274 2.10 -19.41 2.23
CA ILE A 274 2.79 -20.34 1.32
C ILE A 274 2.12 -21.72 1.38
N GLU A 275 1.82 -22.24 2.57
CA GLU A 275 1.10 -23.51 2.75
C GLU A 275 -0.22 -23.54 1.97
N GLN A 276 -1.01 -22.47 2.08
CA GLN A 276 -2.28 -22.34 1.37
C GLN A 276 -2.09 -22.27 -0.17
N SER A 277 -1.09 -21.51 -0.64
CA SER A 277 -0.86 -21.33 -2.08
C SER A 277 -0.33 -22.59 -2.77
N HIS A 278 0.42 -23.43 -2.06
CA HIS A 278 0.99 -24.68 -2.58
C HIS A 278 0.25 -25.93 -2.15
N HIS A 279 -0.75 -25.82 -1.28
CA HIS A 279 -1.50 -26.94 -0.70
C HIS A 279 -0.58 -27.97 0.01
N VAL A 280 0.42 -27.47 0.74
CA VAL A 280 1.40 -28.26 1.48
C VAL A 280 1.45 -27.84 2.95
N SER A 281 2.05 -28.66 3.80
CA SER A 281 2.35 -28.32 5.20
C SER A 281 3.83 -28.00 5.35
N LEU A 282 4.17 -26.91 6.04
CA LEU A 282 5.54 -26.45 6.25
C LEU A 282 5.91 -26.52 7.72
N THR A 283 6.98 -27.21 8.03
CA THR A 283 7.62 -27.17 9.34
C THR A 283 8.85 -26.29 9.27
N VAL A 284 8.86 -25.20 10.04
CA VAL A 284 10.00 -24.26 10.14
C VAL A 284 10.46 -24.22 11.58
N ASP A 285 11.69 -24.63 11.85
CA ASP A 285 12.23 -24.66 13.19
C ASP A 285 12.48 -23.24 13.75
N LYS A 286 12.67 -23.17 15.07
CA LYS A 286 12.81 -21.88 15.76
C LYS A 286 14.09 -21.13 15.38
N ASP A 287 15.18 -21.85 15.11
CA ASP A 287 16.45 -21.22 14.74
C ASP A 287 16.39 -20.65 13.33
N THR A 288 15.71 -21.34 12.41
CA THR A 288 15.41 -20.86 11.08
C THR A 288 14.54 -19.60 11.14
N LYS A 289 13.47 -19.58 11.94
CA LYS A 289 12.64 -18.37 12.14
C LYS A 289 13.46 -17.19 12.61
N ARG A 290 14.36 -17.38 13.58
CA ARG A 290 15.24 -16.31 14.08
C ARG A 290 16.19 -15.77 13.02
N LYS A 291 16.82 -16.67 12.23
CA LYS A 291 17.70 -16.26 11.13
C LYS A 291 16.91 -15.47 10.08
N LEU A 292 15.73 -15.94 9.67
CA LEU A 292 14.85 -15.24 8.73
C LEU A 292 14.42 -13.85 9.24
N ALA A 293 14.07 -13.74 10.51
CA ALA A 293 13.72 -12.47 11.16
C ALA A 293 14.89 -11.48 11.16
N SER A 294 16.10 -11.96 11.54
CA SER A 294 17.31 -11.13 11.50
C SER A 294 17.67 -10.67 10.09
N ASP A 295 17.50 -11.53 9.08
CA ASP A 295 17.74 -11.16 7.69
C ASP A 295 16.69 -10.16 7.17
N ALA A 296 15.44 -10.31 7.57
CA ALA A 296 14.37 -9.36 7.23
C ALA A 296 14.65 -7.96 7.78
N GLU A 297 15.08 -7.87 9.04
CA GLU A 297 15.49 -6.62 9.67
C GLU A 297 16.69 -5.99 8.95
N LYS A 298 17.79 -6.76 8.78
CA LYS A 298 19.01 -6.26 8.12
C LYS A 298 18.81 -5.82 6.68
N SER A 299 17.95 -6.52 5.93
CA SER A 299 17.67 -6.18 4.52
C SER A 299 16.80 -4.95 4.36
N GLY A 300 16.05 -4.55 5.39
CA GLY A 300 15.02 -3.52 5.31
C GLY A 300 13.84 -3.87 4.41
N LEU A 301 13.74 -5.13 3.95
CA LEU A 301 12.65 -5.60 3.07
C LEU A 301 11.47 -6.21 3.84
N GLY A 302 11.63 -6.41 5.15
CA GLY A 302 10.60 -6.92 6.03
C GLY A 302 10.08 -8.30 5.64
N CYS A 303 8.77 -8.52 5.74
CA CYS A 303 8.14 -9.80 5.41
C CYS A 303 8.32 -10.25 3.95
N ARG A 304 8.67 -9.35 3.02
CA ARG A 304 9.01 -9.74 1.64
C ARG A 304 10.27 -10.60 1.61
N CYS A 305 11.29 -10.25 2.42
CA CYS A 305 12.51 -11.06 2.55
C CYS A 305 12.19 -12.46 3.09
N ILE A 306 11.39 -12.55 4.16
CA ILE A 306 10.98 -13.82 4.77
C ILE A 306 10.26 -14.69 3.73
N ARG A 307 9.27 -14.15 3.04
CA ARG A 307 8.52 -14.88 2.03
C ARG A 307 9.41 -15.39 0.90
N SER A 308 10.30 -14.55 0.36
CA SER A 308 11.21 -14.93 -0.72
C SER A 308 12.16 -16.04 -0.30
N ARG A 309 12.69 -15.98 0.93
CA ARG A 309 13.59 -17.03 1.45
C ARG A 309 12.85 -18.34 1.68
N LEU A 310 11.69 -18.32 2.31
CA LEU A 310 10.86 -19.51 2.50
C LEU A 310 10.47 -20.16 1.17
N GLN A 311 10.10 -19.33 0.18
CA GLN A 311 9.77 -19.84 -1.16
C GLN A 311 10.98 -20.51 -1.80
N SER A 312 12.18 -19.90 -1.77
CA SER A 312 13.38 -20.48 -2.33
C SER A 312 13.73 -21.83 -1.69
N MET A 313 13.61 -21.90 -0.35
CA MET A 313 13.87 -23.16 0.38
C MET A 313 12.85 -24.25 0.04
N LEU A 314 11.58 -23.87 -0.14
CA LEU A 314 10.53 -24.79 -0.58
C LEU A 314 10.76 -25.28 -2.00
N ASP A 315 11.12 -24.38 -2.92
CA ASP A 315 11.35 -24.71 -4.34
C ASP A 315 12.50 -25.72 -4.49
N GLU A 316 13.57 -25.60 -3.67
CA GLU A 316 14.68 -26.57 -3.65
C GLU A 316 14.20 -27.96 -3.22
N GLN A 317 13.39 -28.07 -2.16
CA GLN A 317 12.86 -29.35 -1.71
C GLN A 317 11.79 -29.93 -2.65
N MET A 318 10.94 -29.08 -3.22
CA MET A 318 9.96 -29.51 -4.22
C MET A 318 10.61 -30.02 -5.51
N PHE A 319 11.80 -29.52 -5.86
CA PHE A 319 12.54 -30.03 -7.01
C PHE A 319 12.96 -31.49 -6.81
N ASP A 320 13.37 -31.86 -5.60
CA ASP A 320 13.77 -33.22 -5.28
C ASP A 320 12.56 -34.15 -5.01
N GLU A 321 11.51 -33.63 -4.34
CA GLU A 321 10.32 -34.40 -3.94
C GLU A 321 9.03 -33.65 -4.32
N PRO A 322 8.64 -33.60 -5.62
CA PRO A 322 7.52 -32.77 -6.08
C PRO A 322 6.14 -33.18 -5.60
N ASP A 323 5.97 -34.45 -5.24
CA ASP A 323 4.68 -35.02 -4.79
C ASP A 323 4.52 -35.03 -3.24
N ALA A 324 5.51 -34.55 -2.50
CA ALA A 324 5.42 -34.48 -1.04
C ALA A 324 4.34 -33.46 -0.62
N LYS A 325 3.69 -33.75 0.53
CA LYS A 325 2.69 -32.85 1.12
C LYS A 325 3.20 -32.13 2.37
N GLU A 326 4.36 -32.52 2.85
CA GLU A 326 4.99 -31.97 4.05
C GLU A 326 6.45 -31.69 3.75
N TYR A 327 6.90 -30.48 4.06
CA TYR A 327 8.29 -30.05 3.88
C TYR A 327 8.84 -29.48 5.18
N SER A 328 10.10 -29.77 5.47
CA SER A 328 10.80 -29.24 6.66
C SER A 328 11.87 -28.25 6.20
N LEU A 329 11.62 -26.96 6.41
CA LEU A 329 12.51 -25.89 5.97
C LEU A 329 13.52 -25.55 7.06
N CYS A 330 14.81 -25.76 6.77
CA CYS A 330 15.94 -25.44 7.63
C CYS A 330 16.84 -24.43 6.93
N TYR A 331 17.15 -23.35 7.60
CA TYR A 331 18.03 -22.29 7.09
C TYR A 331 19.49 -22.66 7.47
N GLU A 332 20.30 -22.99 6.48
CA GLU A 332 21.73 -23.29 6.66
C GLU A 332 22.60 -22.07 7.07
#